data_2413777cbb3aa96fb3f729e17cd3770e
#
_entry.id   2413777cbb3aa96fb3f729e17cd3770e
#
_cell.length_a   1.000
_cell.length_b   1.000
_cell.length_c   1.000
_cell.angle_alpha   90.00
_cell.angle_beta   90.00
_cell.angle_gamma   90.00
#
_symmetry.space_group_name_H-M   'P 1'
#
loop_
_entity.id
_entity.type
_entity.pdbx_description
1 polymer ?
#
loop_
_entity_poly.entity_id
_entity_poly.type
_entity_poly.pdbx_seq_one_letter_code
_entity_poly.pdbx_strand_id
1 'polypeptide(L)'
;MNIYLHVEVALRELDSKLLLGVIAASRGHQVLISDISEIERGLRRGILNPGIFHTKSITPSEHKINFHKRLIDKKFLVTSLDEEAGLELSDEKLREYLNDRASKKTIRQSSAVFCWGDDDLQILKNINFKNRSNIIKTGSPRVDLWKSIFLNYWGRPNKKPKKPFL
;
A
#
# COMPACT_ATOMS: atom_id res chain seq x y z
N MET A 1 -12.06 10.10 -11.15
CA MET A 1 -10.59 10.12 -11.04
C MET A 1 -10.08 8.70 -11.23
N ASN A 2 -8.87 8.51 -11.81
CA ASN A 2 -8.28 7.20 -11.99
C ASN A 2 -7.50 6.79 -10.74
N ILE A 3 -7.61 5.52 -10.34
CA ILE A 3 -6.89 4.93 -9.20
C ILE A 3 -6.25 3.63 -9.69
N TYR A 4 -4.95 3.52 -9.52
CA TYR A 4 -4.13 2.38 -9.92
C TYR A 4 -3.63 1.68 -8.66
N LEU A 5 -4.14 0.49 -8.39
CA LEU A 5 -3.80 -0.31 -7.21
C LEU A 5 -2.78 -1.36 -7.59
N HIS A 6 -1.57 -1.22 -7.08
CA HIS A 6 -0.47 -2.14 -7.35
C HIS A 6 -0.59 -3.40 -6.50
N VAL A 7 -0.53 -4.55 -7.15
CA VAL A 7 -0.45 -5.89 -6.53
C VAL A 7 0.82 -6.57 -7.03
N GLU A 8 1.63 -7.10 -6.11
CA GLU A 8 2.83 -7.89 -6.44
C GLU A 8 2.62 -9.36 -6.09
N VAL A 9 2.09 -9.64 -4.89
CA VAL A 9 1.80 -11.00 -4.44
C VAL A 9 0.29 -11.14 -4.23
N ALA A 10 -0.38 -11.76 -5.20
CA ALA A 10 -1.85 -11.86 -5.19
C ALA A 10 -2.41 -12.49 -3.91
N LEU A 11 -1.82 -13.59 -3.42
CA LEU A 11 -2.27 -14.27 -2.20
C LEU A 11 -2.25 -13.38 -0.94
N ARG A 12 -1.42 -12.37 -0.92
CA ARG A 12 -1.28 -11.44 0.21
C ARG A 12 -2.07 -10.16 0.03
N GLU A 13 -2.13 -9.65 -1.18
CA GLU A 13 -2.49 -8.25 -1.46
C GLU A 13 -3.81 -8.07 -2.20
N LEU A 14 -4.23 -9.08 -3.00
CA LEU A 14 -5.36 -8.91 -3.92
C LEU A 14 -6.66 -8.59 -3.19
N ASP A 15 -6.97 -9.31 -2.11
CA ASP A 15 -8.23 -9.13 -1.39
C ASP A 15 -8.36 -7.72 -0.79
N SER A 16 -7.27 -7.20 -0.20
CA SER A 16 -7.23 -5.83 0.33
C SER A 16 -7.36 -4.78 -0.77
N LYS A 17 -6.76 -5.01 -1.94
CA LYS A 17 -6.87 -4.12 -3.10
C LYS A 17 -8.26 -4.19 -3.73
N LEU A 18 -8.89 -5.37 -3.75
CA LEU A 18 -10.29 -5.51 -4.17
C LEU A 18 -11.23 -4.71 -3.25
N LEU A 19 -11.07 -4.81 -1.93
CA LEU A 19 -11.85 -4.01 -1.00
C LEU A 19 -11.70 -2.51 -1.27
N LEU A 20 -10.46 -2.02 -1.39
CA LEU A 20 -10.20 -0.62 -1.73
C LEU A 20 -10.79 -0.24 -3.09
N GLY A 21 -10.65 -1.14 -4.07
CA GLY A 21 -11.16 -0.95 -5.43
C GLY A 21 -12.68 -0.82 -5.48
N VAL A 22 -13.39 -1.70 -4.78
CA VAL A 22 -14.86 -1.65 -4.69
C VAL A 22 -15.33 -0.37 -4.02
N ILE A 23 -14.69 0.03 -2.89
CA ILE A 23 -15.04 1.27 -2.20
C ILE A 23 -14.76 2.49 -3.09
N ALA A 24 -13.65 2.52 -3.81
CA ALA A 24 -13.33 3.61 -4.71
C ALA A 24 -14.30 3.68 -5.91
N ALA A 25 -14.61 2.52 -6.51
CA ALA A 25 -15.55 2.43 -7.64
C ALA A 25 -16.97 2.85 -7.23
N SER A 26 -17.43 2.47 -6.03
CA SER A 26 -18.74 2.89 -5.51
C SER A 26 -18.84 4.42 -5.29
N ARG A 27 -17.70 5.11 -5.20
CA ARG A 27 -17.60 6.57 -5.13
C ARG A 27 -17.38 7.24 -6.49
N GLY A 28 -17.53 6.51 -7.59
CA GLY A 28 -17.42 7.03 -8.95
C GLY A 28 -15.99 7.16 -9.47
N HIS A 29 -15.02 6.46 -8.89
CA HIS A 29 -13.65 6.42 -9.41
C HIS A 29 -13.48 5.26 -10.39
N GLN A 30 -12.61 5.44 -11.39
CA GLN A 30 -12.15 4.35 -12.25
C GLN A 30 -10.97 3.66 -11.56
N VAL A 31 -11.05 2.34 -11.40
CA VAL A 31 -10.02 1.58 -10.67
C VAL A 31 -9.40 0.54 -11.58
N LEU A 32 -8.09 0.49 -11.60
CA LEU A 32 -7.28 -0.55 -12.23
C LEU A 32 -6.43 -1.23 -11.16
N ILE A 33 -6.59 -2.54 -11.02
CA ILE A 33 -5.73 -3.39 -10.16
C ILE A 33 -4.78 -4.14 -11.09
N SER A 34 -3.47 -4.01 -10.88
CA SER A 34 -2.47 -4.60 -11.77
C SER A 34 -1.10 -4.76 -11.09
N ASP A 35 -0.25 -5.57 -11.70
CA ASP A 35 1.17 -5.60 -11.34
C ASP A 35 1.91 -4.36 -11.86
N ILE A 36 3.14 -4.17 -11.37
CA ILE A 36 3.93 -2.98 -11.70
C ILE A 36 4.38 -2.95 -13.15
N SER A 37 4.62 -4.10 -13.78
CA SER A 37 5.13 -4.19 -15.15
C SER A 37 4.10 -3.69 -16.16
N GLU A 38 2.82 -4.02 -15.93
CA GLU A 38 1.72 -3.54 -16.76
C GLU A 38 1.48 -2.05 -16.59
N ILE A 39 1.57 -1.55 -15.36
CA ILE A 39 1.46 -0.10 -15.10
C ILE A 39 2.62 0.64 -15.77
N GLU A 40 3.85 0.15 -15.65
CA GLU A 40 5.00 0.75 -16.35
C GLU A 40 4.84 0.71 -17.87
N ARG A 41 4.32 -0.39 -18.41
CA ARG A 41 4.06 -0.54 -19.85
C ARG A 41 3.01 0.49 -20.31
N GLY A 42 1.90 0.61 -19.58
CA GLY A 42 0.86 1.59 -19.88
C GLY A 42 1.36 3.04 -19.77
N LEU A 43 2.20 3.32 -18.77
CA LEU A 43 2.82 4.63 -18.59
C LEU A 43 3.77 4.99 -19.76
N ARG A 44 4.60 4.03 -20.22
CA ARG A 44 5.47 4.22 -21.38
C ARG A 44 4.70 4.45 -22.68
N ARG A 45 3.60 3.73 -22.85
CA ARG A 45 2.73 3.87 -24.06
C ARG A 45 1.84 5.11 -24.02
N GLY A 46 1.79 5.84 -22.89
CA GLY A 46 0.96 7.03 -22.75
C GLY A 46 -0.55 6.77 -22.72
N ILE A 47 -0.95 5.52 -22.41
CA ILE A 47 -2.37 5.12 -22.35
C ILE A 47 -2.99 5.29 -20.96
N LEU A 48 -2.17 5.53 -19.93
CA LEU A 48 -2.67 5.79 -18.58
C LEU A 48 -2.86 7.27 -18.34
N ASN A 49 -4.07 7.65 -18.01
CA ASN A 49 -4.38 9.02 -17.59
C ASN A 49 -3.89 9.30 -16.17
N PRO A 50 -3.47 10.53 -15.84
CA PRO A 50 -3.09 10.91 -14.50
C PRO A 50 -4.14 10.53 -13.45
N GLY A 51 -3.67 10.14 -12.27
CA GLY A 51 -4.52 9.71 -11.17
C GLY A 51 -3.70 9.36 -9.93
N ILE A 52 -4.24 8.54 -9.05
CA ILE A 52 -3.54 8.03 -7.88
C ILE A 52 -2.90 6.68 -8.23
N PHE A 53 -1.59 6.57 -8.06
CA PHE A 53 -0.88 5.30 -8.02
C PHE A 53 -0.66 4.89 -6.56
N HIS A 54 -1.34 3.82 -6.14
CA HIS A 54 -1.23 3.30 -4.78
C HIS A 54 -0.34 2.05 -4.78
N THR A 55 0.87 2.19 -4.21
CA THR A 55 1.86 1.12 -4.15
C THR A 55 1.85 0.39 -2.81
N LYS A 56 2.27 -0.86 -2.83
CA LYS A 56 2.40 -1.71 -1.64
C LYS A 56 3.55 -1.31 -0.72
N SER A 57 4.53 -0.55 -1.20
CA SER A 57 5.70 -0.13 -0.41
C SER A 57 6.45 1.01 -1.07
N ILE A 58 7.24 1.72 -0.25
CA ILE A 58 8.14 2.81 -0.69
C ILE A 58 9.60 2.50 -0.37
N THR A 59 10.00 1.23 -0.47
CA THR A 59 11.40 0.79 -0.29
C THR A 59 12.35 1.66 -1.13
N PRO A 60 13.47 2.15 -0.58
CA PRO A 60 14.33 3.14 -1.23
C PRO A 60 15.29 2.51 -2.27
N SER A 61 14.75 1.72 -3.20
CA SER A 61 15.52 1.24 -4.35
C SER A 61 15.59 2.30 -5.45
N GLU A 62 16.68 2.33 -6.19
CA GLU A 62 16.88 3.27 -7.29
C GLU A 62 15.78 3.13 -8.36
N HIS A 63 15.43 1.90 -8.72
CA HIS A 63 14.35 1.62 -9.66
C HIS A 63 13.03 2.25 -9.21
N LYS A 64 12.63 2.04 -7.96
CA LYS A 64 11.37 2.56 -7.41
C LYS A 64 11.37 4.08 -7.33
N ILE A 65 12.48 4.68 -6.89
CA ILE A 65 12.64 6.13 -6.84
C ILE A 65 12.48 6.76 -8.24
N ASN A 66 13.11 6.16 -9.25
CA ASN A 66 13.03 6.64 -10.62
C ASN A 66 11.63 6.41 -11.22
N PHE A 67 10.99 5.30 -10.90
CA PHE A 67 9.61 5.04 -11.33
C PHE A 67 8.63 6.05 -10.72
N HIS A 68 8.70 6.30 -9.42
CA HIS A 68 7.86 7.31 -8.76
C HIS A 68 8.11 8.71 -9.33
N LYS A 69 9.36 9.05 -9.63
CA LYS A 69 9.67 10.33 -10.32
C LYS A 69 8.95 10.43 -11.66
N ARG A 70 9.02 9.39 -12.50
CA ARG A 70 8.31 9.37 -13.81
C ARG A 70 6.80 9.53 -13.65
N LEU A 71 6.19 8.92 -12.61
CA LEU A 71 4.77 9.09 -12.30
C LEU A 71 4.46 10.55 -11.96
N ILE A 72 5.25 11.16 -11.06
CA ILE A 72 5.08 12.54 -10.61
C ILE A 72 5.23 13.53 -11.80
N ASP A 73 6.24 13.33 -12.64
CA ASP A 73 6.47 14.14 -13.85
C ASP A 73 5.25 14.08 -14.80
N LYS A 74 4.54 12.95 -14.82
CA LYS A 74 3.28 12.75 -15.56
C LYS A 74 2.02 13.10 -14.75
N LYS A 75 2.16 13.85 -13.64
CA LYS A 75 1.05 14.36 -12.81
C LYS A 75 0.25 13.29 -12.06
N PHE A 76 0.84 12.12 -11.82
CA PHE A 76 0.26 11.15 -10.90
C PHE A 76 0.58 11.54 -9.45
N LEU A 77 -0.34 11.18 -8.55
CA LEU A 77 -0.13 11.21 -7.10
C LEU A 77 0.29 9.81 -6.63
N VAL A 78 1.43 9.72 -5.97
CA VAL A 78 1.90 8.45 -5.42
C VAL A 78 1.43 8.33 -3.98
N THR A 79 0.76 7.23 -3.64
CA THR A 79 0.40 6.89 -2.26
C THR A 79 0.88 5.49 -1.91
N SER A 80 1.10 5.21 -0.64
CA SER A 80 1.58 3.90 -0.20
C SER A 80 0.96 3.47 1.12
N LEU A 81 0.69 2.17 1.23
CA LEU A 81 0.52 1.45 2.48
C LEU A 81 1.40 0.20 2.41
N ASP A 82 2.31 0.00 3.37
CA ASP A 82 3.18 -1.17 3.33
C ASP A 82 2.38 -2.44 3.66
N GLU A 83 2.34 -3.38 2.71
CA GLU A 83 1.59 -4.63 2.85
C GLU A 83 2.33 -5.69 3.69
N GLU A 84 3.58 -5.42 4.05
CA GLU A 84 4.40 -6.29 4.90
C GLU A 84 4.52 -5.76 6.34
N ALA A 85 3.91 -4.62 6.66
CA ALA A 85 3.85 -4.07 8.00
C ALA A 85 2.96 -4.90 8.95
N GLY A 86 2.86 -4.48 10.21
CA GLY A 86 2.07 -5.15 11.24
C GLY A 86 2.78 -6.34 11.86
N LEU A 87 4.11 -6.36 11.83
CA LEU A 87 4.93 -7.35 12.54
C LEU A 87 5.07 -6.97 14.01
N GLU A 88 4.93 -7.94 14.90
CA GLU A 88 5.26 -7.77 16.32
C GLU A 88 6.79 -7.84 16.48
N LEU A 89 7.42 -6.69 16.55
CA LEU A 89 8.87 -6.51 16.69
C LEU A 89 9.16 -5.66 17.92
N SER A 90 10.35 -5.86 18.53
CA SER A 90 10.85 -4.88 19.50
C SER A 90 11.06 -3.52 18.80
N ASP A 91 11.00 -2.44 19.58
CA ASP A 91 11.14 -1.06 19.07
C ASP A 91 12.40 -0.87 18.19
N GLU A 92 13.51 -1.50 18.56
CA GLU A 92 14.77 -1.43 17.82
C GLU A 92 14.65 -2.12 16.47
N LYS A 93 14.16 -3.37 16.44
CA LYS A 93 13.94 -4.12 15.21
C LYS A 93 12.90 -3.49 14.30
N LEU A 94 11.87 -2.88 14.86
CA LEU A 94 10.86 -2.16 14.09
C LEU A 94 11.47 -0.91 13.43
N ARG A 95 12.35 -0.18 14.12
CA ARG A 95 13.08 0.96 13.54
C ARG A 95 14.00 0.54 12.40
N GLU A 96 14.78 -0.54 12.58
CA GLU A 96 15.63 -1.10 11.53
C GLU A 96 14.78 -1.49 10.32
N TYR A 97 13.72 -2.26 10.53
CA TYR A 97 12.81 -2.69 9.49
C TYR A 97 12.23 -1.50 8.69
N LEU A 98 11.72 -0.48 9.37
CA LEU A 98 11.14 0.68 8.71
C LEU A 98 12.17 1.57 8.01
N ASN A 99 13.41 1.63 8.49
CA ASN A 99 14.50 2.31 7.80
C ASN A 99 14.86 1.64 6.47
N ASP A 100 14.74 0.32 6.38
CA ASP A 100 14.92 -0.42 5.12
C ASP A 100 13.72 -0.27 4.18
N ARG A 101 12.53 -0.01 4.72
CA ARG A 101 11.27 0.07 3.96
C ARG A 101 10.96 1.49 3.47
N ALA A 102 11.52 2.52 4.07
CA ALA A 102 11.25 3.91 3.72
C ALA A 102 12.49 4.77 3.87
N SER A 103 12.58 5.83 3.08
CA SER A 103 13.60 6.86 3.22
C SER A 103 12.98 8.25 3.14
N LYS A 104 13.72 9.25 3.60
CA LYS A 104 13.33 10.65 3.46
C LYS A 104 12.95 11.01 2.01
N LYS A 105 13.66 10.43 1.03
CA LYS A 105 13.42 10.67 -0.40
C LYS A 105 12.12 10.04 -0.85
N THR A 106 11.87 8.77 -0.51
CA THR A 106 10.65 8.06 -0.94
C THR A 106 9.40 8.59 -0.25
N ILE A 107 9.49 8.98 1.03
CA ILE A 107 8.39 9.64 1.74
C ILE A 107 8.04 10.98 1.06
N ARG A 108 9.04 11.79 0.67
CA ARG A 108 8.80 13.08 -0.01
C ARG A 108 8.24 12.95 -1.41
N GLN A 109 8.51 11.86 -2.10
CA GLN A 109 7.91 11.56 -3.40
C GLN A 109 6.46 11.11 -3.27
N SER A 110 6.02 10.72 -2.08
CA SER A 110 4.65 10.27 -1.84
C SER A 110 3.76 11.42 -1.45
N SER A 111 2.59 11.52 -2.07
CA SER A 111 1.52 12.45 -1.69
C SER A 111 0.90 12.05 -0.35
N ALA A 112 0.81 10.73 -0.08
CA ALA A 112 0.45 10.20 1.22
C ALA A 112 1.13 8.84 1.46
N VAL A 113 1.59 8.65 2.70
CA VAL A 113 2.09 7.37 3.21
C VAL A 113 1.16 6.95 4.34
N PHE A 114 0.44 5.88 4.14
CA PHE A 114 -0.44 5.31 5.16
C PHE A 114 0.33 4.32 6.02
N CYS A 115 -0.01 4.23 7.29
CA CYS A 115 0.62 3.31 8.24
C CYS A 115 -0.41 2.60 9.11
N TRP A 116 -0.03 1.43 9.63
CA TRP A 116 -0.91 0.51 10.32
C TRP A 116 -1.25 0.99 11.73
N GLY A 117 -0.30 1.56 12.44
CA GLY A 117 -0.43 1.93 13.85
C GLY A 117 0.35 3.18 14.25
N ASP A 118 0.37 3.43 15.57
CA ASP A 118 1.05 4.59 16.15
C ASP A 118 2.57 4.46 16.10
N ASP A 119 3.10 3.26 16.28
CA ASP A 119 4.54 2.99 16.26
C ASP A 119 5.12 3.25 14.86
N ASP A 120 4.47 2.69 13.80
CA ASP A 120 4.83 2.99 12.41
C ASP A 120 4.76 4.50 12.13
N LEU A 121 3.69 5.16 12.61
CA LEU A 121 3.50 6.59 12.43
C LEU A 121 4.65 7.41 13.04
N GLN A 122 5.05 7.07 14.26
CA GLN A 122 6.12 7.75 14.98
C GLN A 122 7.46 7.58 14.28
N ILE A 123 7.80 6.36 13.87
CA ILE A 123 9.07 6.05 13.24
C ILE A 123 9.15 6.71 11.86
N LEU A 124 8.11 6.60 11.04
CA LEU A 124 8.07 7.23 9.71
C LEU A 124 8.15 8.76 9.79
N LYS A 125 7.50 9.37 10.79
CA LYS A 125 7.63 10.82 11.06
C LYS A 125 9.04 11.22 11.47
N ASN A 126 9.76 10.35 12.15
CA ASN A 126 11.15 10.60 12.53
C ASN A 126 12.12 10.53 11.35
N ILE A 127 11.86 9.66 10.37
CA ILE A 127 12.64 9.61 9.13
C ILE A 127 12.49 10.92 8.33
N ASN A 128 11.31 11.56 8.35
CA ASN A 128 11.05 12.78 7.59
C ASN A 128 10.65 13.98 8.46
N PHE A 129 11.57 14.52 9.22
CA PHE A 129 11.34 15.64 10.15
C PHE A 129 10.69 16.90 9.54
N LYS A 130 10.96 17.19 8.25
CA LYS A 130 10.54 18.47 7.63
C LYS A 130 9.13 18.47 7.07
N ASN A 131 8.57 17.33 6.70
CA ASN A 131 7.20 17.21 6.20
C ASN A 131 6.56 15.95 6.73
N ARG A 132 5.78 16.09 7.78
CA ARG A 132 5.10 15.00 8.48
C ARG A 132 3.61 14.90 8.11
N SER A 133 3.09 15.87 7.37
CA SER A 133 1.66 15.97 7.07
C SER A 133 1.17 14.91 6.08
N ASN A 134 2.07 14.32 5.30
CA ASN A 134 1.74 13.27 4.35
C ASN A 134 1.80 11.84 4.93
N ILE A 135 2.11 11.68 6.23
CA ILE A 135 2.13 10.37 6.90
C ILE A 135 0.89 10.26 7.77
N ILE A 136 0.04 9.28 7.45
CA ILE A 136 -1.33 9.18 7.97
C ILE A 136 -1.58 7.78 8.54
N LYS A 137 -2.01 7.71 9.78
CA LYS A 137 -2.46 6.44 10.39
C LYS A 137 -3.85 6.10 9.89
N THR A 138 -4.00 4.92 9.28
CA THR A 138 -5.28 4.43 8.75
C THR A 138 -5.62 3.01 9.19
N GLY A 139 -4.65 2.24 9.66
CA GLY A 139 -4.78 0.79 9.73
C GLY A 139 -4.54 0.15 8.36
N SER A 140 -4.93 -1.12 8.22
CA SER A 140 -4.76 -1.88 6.99
C SER A 140 -6.06 -2.52 6.51
N PRO A 141 -6.44 -2.34 5.23
CA PRO A 141 -7.61 -3.00 4.65
C PRO A 141 -7.53 -4.53 4.73
N ARG A 142 -6.32 -5.09 4.76
CA ARG A 142 -6.11 -6.53 4.93
C ARG A 142 -6.60 -7.03 6.29
N VAL A 143 -6.36 -6.24 7.35
CA VAL A 143 -6.87 -6.53 8.70
C VAL A 143 -8.37 -6.24 8.79
N ASP A 144 -8.85 -5.21 8.10
CA ASP A 144 -10.28 -4.91 8.05
C ASP A 144 -11.12 -6.06 7.51
N LEU A 145 -10.59 -6.83 6.54
CA LEU A 145 -11.25 -8.01 6.00
C LEU A 145 -11.50 -9.13 7.02
N TRP A 146 -10.84 -9.11 8.17
CA TRP A 146 -11.09 -10.07 9.26
C TRP A 146 -12.25 -9.67 10.19
N LYS A 147 -12.81 -8.47 10.00
CA LYS A 147 -13.98 -8.03 10.76
C LYS A 147 -15.22 -8.86 10.43
N SER A 148 -16.10 -8.98 11.39
CA SER A 148 -17.33 -9.81 11.28
C SER A 148 -18.22 -9.45 10.08
N ILE A 149 -18.23 -8.20 9.64
CA ILE A 149 -18.99 -7.75 8.47
C ILE A 149 -18.55 -8.42 7.14
N PHE A 150 -17.31 -8.95 7.11
CA PHE A 150 -16.75 -9.63 5.93
C PHE A 150 -16.77 -11.17 6.03
N LEU A 151 -17.41 -11.75 7.04
CA LEU A 151 -17.44 -13.21 7.20
C LEU A 151 -18.00 -13.93 5.96
N ASN A 152 -18.96 -13.35 5.27
CA ASN A 152 -19.54 -13.93 4.06
C ASN A 152 -18.58 -13.90 2.87
N TYR A 153 -17.60 -13.00 2.85
CA TYR A 153 -16.56 -12.94 1.82
C TYR A 153 -15.66 -14.18 1.85
N TRP A 154 -15.28 -14.62 3.04
CA TRP A 154 -14.41 -15.77 3.23
C TRP A 154 -15.09 -17.11 3.01
N GLY A 155 -16.43 -17.15 2.95
CA GLY A 155 -17.21 -18.37 2.94
C GLY A 155 -17.19 -19.11 4.29
N ARG A 156 -18.02 -20.14 4.42
CA ARG A 156 -17.95 -21.01 5.57
C ARG A 156 -16.86 -22.06 5.31
N PRO A 157 -15.89 -22.28 6.22
CA PRO A 157 -14.95 -23.37 6.06
C PRO A 157 -15.72 -24.69 5.99
N ASN A 158 -15.59 -25.41 4.89
CA ASN A 158 -16.33 -26.68 4.65
C ASN A 158 -15.98 -27.78 5.66
N LYS A 159 -14.91 -27.62 6.42
CA LYS A 159 -14.54 -28.52 7.54
C LYS A 159 -13.70 -27.73 8.56
N LYS A 160 -14.00 -27.91 9.85
CA LYS A 160 -13.08 -27.47 10.90
C LYS A 160 -11.73 -28.15 10.69
N PRO A 161 -10.61 -27.45 10.81
CA PRO A 161 -9.28 -28.09 10.79
C PRO A 161 -9.25 -29.20 11.84
N LYS A 162 -8.81 -30.40 11.45
CA LYS A 162 -8.79 -31.58 12.34
C LYS A 162 -7.77 -31.46 13.48
N LYS A 163 -6.86 -30.48 13.41
CA LYS A 163 -5.89 -30.15 14.47
C LYS A 163 -5.69 -28.63 14.52
N PRO A 164 -5.51 -28.04 15.72
CA PRO A 164 -5.08 -26.64 15.79
C PRO A 164 -3.69 -26.51 15.14
N PHE A 165 -3.48 -25.43 14.43
CA PHE A 165 -2.14 -25.05 14.01
C PHE A 165 -1.34 -24.69 15.28
N LEU A 166 -0.22 -25.39 15.50
CA LEU A 166 0.76 -25.06 16.53
C LEU A 166 1.66 -23.95 16.03
#